data_e69c60152f58ebf4bc18b7a875a541e4
#
_entry.id   e69c60152f58ebf4bc18b7a875a541e4
#
_cell.length_a   1.000
_cell.length_b   1.000
_cell.length_c   1.000
_cell.angle_alpha   90.00
_cell.angle_beta   90.00
_cell.angle_gamma   90.00
#
_symmetry.space_group_name_H-M   'P 1'
#
loop_
_entity.id
_entity.type
_entity.pdbx_description
1 polymer ?
#
loop_
_entity_poly.entity_id
_entity_poly.type
_entity_poly.pdbx_seq_one_letter_code
_entity_poly.pdbx_strand_id
1 'polypeptide(L)'
;MTASSDKSLEDIAGLDVPEPFRLSVRRGPFTTHNGPWFHWVEEENWRQGVRLLERHCNSRGIVHGGFLSSFADGLAATAVFREVKRSSVTIKLNTEFLRSAKEGEWLQGTAHINRATGKTAFVDAYAWTGEGRDIPMDNLVFRSAAVFRLMEAR
;
A
#
# COMPACT_ATOMS: atom_id res chain seq x y z
N MET A 1 11.42 -8.62 -22.82
CA MET A 1 11.19 -8.86 -21.39
C MET A 1 12.24 -8.24 -20.45
N THR A 2 13.25 -7.57 -20.95
CA THR A 2 14.33 -6.95 -20.17
C THR A 2 14.16 -5.45 -19.92
N ALA A 3 13.28 -4.73 -20.63
CA ALA A 3 13.12 -3.28 -20.51
C ALA A 3 12.29 -2.82 -19.28
N SER A 4 11.56 -3.72 -18.62
CA SER A 4 10.73 -3.38 -17.46
C SER A 4 11.51 -3.38 -16.13
N SER A 5 12.57 -4.16 -16.04
CA SER A 5 13.40 -4.24 -14.82
C SER A 5 14.40 -3.09 -14.70
N ASP A 6 14.89 -2.57 -15.83
CA ASP A 6 15.88 -1.48 -15.83
C ASP A 6 15.25 -0.14 -15.44
N LYS A 7 14.03 0.15 -15.91
CA LYS A 7 13.32 1.39 -15.53
C LYS A 7 13.00 1.48 -14.05
N SER A 8 12.69 0.36 -13.42
CA SER A 8 12.40 0.33 -11.98
C SER A 8 13.65 0.57 -11.12
N LEU A 9 14.82 0.22 -11.61
CA LEU A 9 16.10 0.46 -10.92
C LEU A 9 16.55 1.92 -11.08
N GLU A 10 16.29 2.54 -12.24
CA GLU A 10 16.56 3.97 -12.45
C GLU A 10 15.64 4.85 -11.58
N ASP A 11 14.38 4.47 -11.42
CA ASP A 11 13.41 5.18 -10.56
C ASP A 11 13.78 5.11 -9.06
N ILE A 12 14.56 4.10 -8.65
CA ILE A 12 14.99 3.92 -7.27
C ILE A 12 16.28 4.68 -6.98
N ALA A 13 17.12 4.88 -8.01
CA ALA A 13 18.37 5.62 -7.87
C ALA A 13 18.10 7.06 -7.43
N GLY A 14 18.51 7.41 -6.22
CA GLY A 14 18.33 8.75 -5.65
C GLY A 14 17.05 8.95 -4.85
N LEU A 15 16.19 7.94 -4.70
CA LEU A 15 15.08 8.04 -3.76
C LEU A 15 15.56 7.94 -2.31
N ASP A 16 15.10 8.90 -1.52
CA ASP A 16 15.26 8.85 -0.08
C ASP A 16 14.24 7.87 0.52
N VAL A 17 14.73 6.73 0.99
CA VAL A 17 13.91 5.66 1.56
C VAL A 17 14.23 5.54 3.06
N PRO A 18 13.26 5.81 3.94
CA PRO A 18 13.48 5.71 5.38
C PRO A 18 13.86 4.31 5.83
N GLU A 19 14.82 4.20 6.71
CA GLU A 19 15.07 2.94 7.41
C GLU A 19 13.88 2.59 8.32
N PRO A 20 13.47 1.32 8.45
CA PRO A 20 14.10 0.12 7.89
C PRO A 20 13.43 -0.41 6.62
N PHE A 21 12.72 0.42 5.85
CA PHE A 21 12.04 0.00 4.63
C PHE A 21 12.99 -0.62 3.61
N ARG A 22 12.52 -1.65 2.92
CA ARG A 22 13.23 -2.37 1.86
C ARG A 22 12.36 -2.45 0.61
N LEU A 23 13.00 -2.45 -0.54
CA LEU A 23 12.30 -2.54 -1.83
C LEU A 23 11.48 -3.82 -1.92
N SER A 24 10.21 -3.66 -2.31
CA SER A 24 9.33 -4.79 -2.60
C SER A 24 9.52 -5.23 -4.05
N VAL A 25 10.00 -6.44 -4.22
CA VAL A 25 10.17 -7.08 -5.52
C VAL A 25 9.02 -8.06 -5.81
N ARG A 26 8.88 -8.48 -7.07
CA ARG A 26 7.84 -9.45 -7.52
C ARG A 26 6.41 -8.97 -7.28
N ARG A 27 6.16 -7.71 -7.54
CA ARG A 27 4.81 -7.15 -7.60
C ARG A 27 4.20 -7.36 -8.98
N GLY A 28 2.88 -7.39 -9.06
CA GLY A 28 2.18 -7.42 -10.34
C GLY A 28 2.46 -6.17 -11.19
N PRO A 29 2.18 -6.20 -12.51
CA PRO A 29 2.51 -5.09 -13.42
C PRO A 29 1.94 -3.74 -12.99
N PHE A 30 0.70 -3.69 -12.55
CA PHE A 30 0.05 -2.46 -12.08
C PHE A 30 0.81 -1.84 -10.90
N THR A 31 1.10 -2.65 -9.88
CA THR A 31 1.81 -2.19 -8.68
C THR A 31 3.23 -1.74 -9.01
N THR A 32 3.92 -2.50 -9.85
CA THR A 32 5.27 -2.14 -10.30
C THR A 32 5.29 -0.83 -11.06
N HIS A 33 4.35 -0.62 -11.97
CA HIS A 33 4.24 0.62 -12.76
C HIS A 33 3.97 1.85 -11.88
N ASN A 34 3.19 1.69 -10.82
CA ASN A 34 2.81 2.78 -9.91
C ASN A 34 3.73 2.91 -8.68
N GLY A 35 4.78 2.09 -8.59
CA GLY A 35 5.78 2.17 -7.52
C GLY A 35 6.83 3.24 -7.73
N PRO A 36 8.04 3.02 -7.18
CA PRO A 36 8.48 1.83 -6.44
C PRO A 36 7.84 1.70 -5.06
N TRP A 37 7.58 0.46 -4.67
CA TRP A 37 6.96 0.12 -3.40
C TRP A 37 7.99 -0.48 -2.45
N PHE A 38 7.85 -0.16 -1.18
CA PHE A 38 8.73 -0.62 -0.11
C PHE A 38 7.91 -1.30 0.98
N HIS A 39 8.55 -2.12 1.76
CA HIS A 39 7.94 -2.78 2.91
C HIS A 39 8.87 -2.81 4.09
N TRP A 40 8.29 -2.93 5.25
CA TRP A 40 8.96 -3.16 6.52
C TRP A 40 8.18 -4.19 7.31
N VAL A 41 8.89 -5.16 7.87
CA VAL A 41 8.31 -6.21 8.71
C VAL A 41 9.17 -6.37 9.95
N GLU A 42 8.55 -6.29 11.12
CA GLU A 42 9.18 -6.54 12.41
C GLU A 42 8.18 -7.32 13.27
N GLU A 43 8.46 -8.60 13.48
CA GLU A 43 7.54 -9.54 14.14
C GLU A 43 6.17 -9.57 13.45
N GLU A 44 5.11 -9.21 14.18
CA GLU A 44 3.75 -9.14 13.64
C GLU A 44 3.41 -7.79 12.99
N ASN A 45 4.24 -6.78 13.23
CA ASN A 45 4.07 -5.47 12.65
C ASN A 45 4.62 -5.45 11.22
N TRP A 46 3.86 -4.84 10.33
CA TRP A 46 4.31 -4.66 8.96
C TRP A 46 3.74 -3.35 8.38
N ARG A 47 4.45 -2.81 7.41
CA ARG A 47 4.02 -1.61 6.67
C ARG A 47 4.42 -1.73 5.22
N GLN A 48 3.68 -1.05 4.38
CA GLN A 48 4.12 -0.68 3.04
C GLN A 48 4.36 0.82 2.98
N GLY A 49 5.30 1.23 2.14
CA GLY A 49 5.65 2.62 1.96
C GLY A 49 5.97 2.95 0.52
N VAL A 50 5.83 4.22 0.19
CA VAL A 50 6.15 4.77 -1.12
C VAL A 50 6.57 6.22 -0.97
N ARG A 51 7.66 6.62 -1.66
CA ARG A 51 7.96 8.03 -1.85
C ARG A 51 7.04 8.57 -2.92
N LEU A 52 6.23 9.56 -2.58
CA LEU A 52 5.26 10.14 -3.49
C LEU A 52 5.95 10.95 -4.58
N LEU A 53 5.69 10.60 -5.83
CA LEU A 53 6.30 11.18 -7.02
C LEU A 53 5.26 11.99 -7.81
N GLU A 54 5.72 12.83 -8.73
CA GLU A 54 4.86 13.63 -9.62
C GLU A 54 3.80 12.77 -10.30
N ARG A 55 4.16 11.58 -10.81
CA ARG A 55 3.22 10.67 -11.49
C ARG A 55 2.09 10.14 -10.60
N HIS A 56 2.20 10.25 -9.29
CA HIS A 56 1.15 9.88 -8.34
C HIS A 56 0.16 11.02 -8.10
N CYS A 57 0.45 12.21 -8.60
CA CYS A 57 -0.30 13.43 -8.33
C CYS A 57 -1.34 13.73 -9.41
N ASN A 58 -2.35 14.48 -9.01
CA ASN A 58 -3.32 15.08 -9.93
C ASN A 58 -2.83 16.45 -10.44
N SER A 59 -3.65 17.12 -11.26
CA SER A 59 -3.34 18.42 -11.82
C SER A 59 -3.14 19.56 -10.80
N ARG A 60 -3.50 19.35 -9.55
CA ARG A 60 -3.30 20.28 -8.45
C ARG A 60 -2.00 20.05 -7.68
N GLY A 61 -1.19 19.05 -8.05
CA GLY A 61 0.03 18.69 -7.35
C GLY A 61 -0.17 17.96 -6.03
N ILE A 62 -1.38 17.48 -5.76
CA ILE A 62 -1.67 16.60 -4.63
C ILE A 62 -1.89 15.18 -5.13
N VAL A 63 -1.62 14.20 -4.28
CA VAL A 63 -1.72 12.79 -4.64
C VAL A 63 -3.15 12.45 -5.06
N HIS A 64 -3.27 11.79 -6.21
CA HIS A 64 -4.55 11.43 -6.79
C HIS A 64 -5.28 10.41 -5.89
N GLY A 65 -6.58 10.64 -5.66
CA GLY A 65 -7.40 9.73 -4.86
C GLY A 65 -7.42 8.29 -5.40
N GLY A 66 -7.33 8.12 -6.72
CA GLY A 66 -7.19 6.81 -7.36
C GLY A 66 -5.90 6.09 -6.98
N PHE A 67 -4.78 6.82 -6.83
CA PHE A 67 -3.54 6.25 -6.33
C PHE A 67 -3.68 5.82 -4.86
N LEU A 68 -4.26 6.66 -4.03
CA LEU A 68 -4.51 6.34 -2.62
C LEU A 68 -5.45 5.12 -2.47
N SER A 69 -6.46 5.00 -3.31
CA SER A 69 -7.34 3.82 -3.35
C SER A 69 -6.57 2.56 -3.75
N SER A 70 -5.67 2.65 -4.72
CA SER A 70 -4.79 1.55 -5.11
C SER A 70 -3.85 1.14 -3.97
N PHE A 71 -3.34 2.12 -3.23
CA PHE A 71 -2.51 1.86 -2.04
C PHE A 71 -3.32 1.16 -0.94
N ALA A 72 -4.54 1.62 -0.69
CA ALA A 72 -5.47 1.01 0.28
C ALA A 72 -5.80 -0.45 -0.08
N ASP A 73 -6.10 -0.72 -1.34
CA ASP A 73 -6.35 -2.07 -1.84
C ASP A 73 -5.13 -2.98 -1.65
N GLY A 74 -3.96 -2.49 -1.97
CA GLY A 74 -2.70 -3.21 -1.79
C GLY A 74 -2.38 -3.53 -0.32
N LEU A 75 -2.64 -2.59 0.59
CA LEU A 75 -2.51 -2.83 2.04
C LEU A 75 -3.46 -3.93 2.50
N ALA A 76 -4.73 -3.82 2.14
CA ALA A 76 -5.75 -4.78 2.55
C ALA A 76 -5.49 -6.19 1.97
N ALA A 77 -5.11 -6.29 0.70
CA ALA A 77 -4.73 -7.56 0.07
C ALA A 77 -3.49 -8.19 0.74
N THR A 78 -2.54 -7.36 1.14
CA THR A 78 -1.35 -7.82 1.86
C THR A 78 -1.71 -8.40 3.23
N ALA A 79 -2.61 -7.77 3.98
CA ALA A 79 -3.09 -8.30 5.25
C ALA A 79 -3.73 -9.68 5.07
N VAL A 80 -4.60 -9.84 4.07
CA VAL A 80 -5.24 -11.13 3.77
C VAL A 80 -4.19 -12.19 3.45
N PHE A 81 -3.24 -11.87 2.57
CA PHE A 81 -2.20 -12.84 2.20
C PHE A 81 -1.31 -13.23 3.40
N ARG A 82 -0.96 -12.27 4.25
CA ARG A 82 -0.10 -12.53 5.42
C ARG A 82 -0.77 -13.40 6.47
N GLU A 83 -2.05 -13.15 6.75
CA GLU A 83 -2.76 -13.81 7.84
C GLU A 83 -3.47 -15.09 7.39
N VAL A 84 -4.13 -15.06 6.22
CA VAL A 84 -4.94 -16.18 5.73
C VAL A 84 -4.13 -17.13 4.84
N LYS A 85 -3.03 -16.66 4.24
CA LYS A 85 -2.16 -17.44 3.32
C LYS A 85 -2.90 -17.97 2.08
N ARG A 86 -3.89 -17.23 1.62
CA ARG A 86 -4.68 -17.55 0.42
C ARG A 86 -4.74 -16.37 -0.52
N SER A 87 -4.85 -16.67 -1.81
CA SER A 87 -5.18 -15.65 -2.82
C SER A 87 -6.58 -15.11 -2.59
N SER A 88 -6.79 -13.85 -2.92
CA SER A 88 -8.07 -13.19 -2.72
C SER A 88 -8.37 -12.22 -3.84
N VAL A 89 -9.64 -11.86 -3.95
CA VAL A 89 -10.13 -10.84 -4.91
C VAL A 89 -10.94 -9.81 -4.13
N THR A 90 -10.68 -8.55 -4.38
CA THR A 90 -11.42 -7.44 -3.77
C THR A 90 -12.88 -7.45 -4.24
N ILE A 91 -13.81 -7.51 -3.29
CA ILE A 91 -15.25 -7.37 -3.56
C ILE A 91 -15.66 -5.91 -3.37
N LYS A 92 -15.17 -5.30 -2.30
CA LYS A 92 -15.55 -3.94 -1.91
C LYS A 92 -14.35 -3.23 -1.30
N LEU A 93 -14.16 -1.99 -1.70
CA LEU A 93 -13.21 -1.07 -1.09
C LEU A 93 -13.92 0.25 -0.83
N ASN A 94 -14.03 0.63 0.43
CA ASN A 94 -14.62 1.88 0.85
C ASN A 94 -13.55 2.72 1.53
N THR A 95 -13.11 3.79 0.87
CA THR A 95 -12.00 4.63 1.35
C THR A 95 -12.51 6.03 1.65
N GLU A 96 -12.17 6.53 2.82
CA GLU A 96 -12.37 7.91 3.21
C GLU A 96 -11.03 8.65 3.16
N PHE A 97 -10.95 9.70 2.35
CA PHE A 97 -9.78 10.56 2.24
C PHE A 97 -9.89 11.67 3.29
N LEU A 98 -9.01 11.64 4.26
CA LEU A 98 -9.09 12.51 5.45
C LEU A 98 -8.21 13.74 5.32
N ARG A 99 -7.12 13.63 4.55
CA ARG A 99 -6.13 14.67 4.37
C ARG A 99 -5.40 14.48 3.04
N SER A 100 -5.01 15.59 2.40
CA SER A 100 -4.17 15.50 1.20
C SER A 100 -2.73 15.08 1.52
N ALA A 101 -2.13 14.37 0.60
CA ALA A 101 -0.70 14.08 0.58
C ALA A 101 -0.08 14.72 -0.66
N LYS A 102 1.23 15.03 -0.62
CA LYS A 102 1.94 15.79 -1.65
C LYS A 102 3.14 15.04 -2.19
N GLU A 103 3.55 15.42 -3.39
CA GLU A 103 4.83 14.97 -3.94
C GLU A 103 5.97 15.20 -2.93
N GLY A 104 6.88 14.24 -2.86
CA GLY A 104 8.04 14.27 -1.97
C GLY A 104 7.79 13.70 -0.58
N GLU A 105 6.55 13.60 -0.12
CA GLU A 105 6.24 12.98 1.17
C GLU A 105 6.44 11.46 1.14
N TRP A 106 6.74 10.89 2.27
CA TRP A 106 6.74 9.43 2.48
C TRP A 106 5.35 8.99 2.95
N LEU A 107 4.65 8.24 2.11
CA LEU A 107 3.38 7.61 2.45
C LEU A 107 3.65 6.22 2.97
N GLN A 108 3.12 5.89 4.13
CA GLN A 108 3.19 4.54 4.68
C GLN A 108 1.84 4.14 5.25
N GLY A 109 1.61 2.85 5.31
CA GLY A 109 0.36 2.32 5.81
C GLY A 109 0.44 0.86 6.20
N THR A 110 -0.61 0.41 6.84
CA THR A 110 -0.80 -0.97 7.28
C THR A 110 -2.28 -1.34 7.24
N ALA A 111 -2.58 -2.60 7.47
CA ALA A 111 -3.94 -3.10 7.52
C ALA A 111 -4.03 -4.28 8.49
N HIS A 112 -5.23 -4.55 8.97
CA HIS A 112 -5.51 -5.72 9.79
C HIS A 112 -6.85 -6.35 9.43
N ILE A 113 -6.96 -7.63 9.65
CA ILE A 113 -8.20 -8.37 9.44
C ILE A 113 -9.07 -8.27 10.68
N ASN A 114 -10.30 -7.76 10.50
CA ASN A 114 -11.31 -7.75 11.57
C ASN A 114 -11.96 -9.13 11.74
N ARG A 115 -12.19 -9.81 10.63
CA ARG A 115 -12.77 -11.14 10.60
C ARG A 115 -12.43 -11.85 9.29
N ALA A 116 -12.09 -13.13 9.38
CA ALA A 116 -12.00 -14.01 8.23
C ALA A 116 -12.91 -15.24 8.43
N THR A 117 -13.58 -15.61 7.38
CA THR A 117 -14.38 -16.85 7.29
C THR A 117 -13.74 -17.79 6.27
N GLY A 118 -14.34 -18.91 5.97
CA GLY A 118 -13.85 -19.81 4.92
C GLY A 118 -13.85 -19.19 3.52
N LYS A 119 -14.64 -18.14 3.29
CA LYS A 119 -14.86 -17.55 1.95
C LYS A 119 -14.60 -16.04 1.88
N THR A 120 -14.54 -15.35 2.99
CA THR A 120 -14.56 -13.87 3.02
C THR A 120 -13.62 -13.35 4.10
N ALA A 121 -12.93 -12.25 3.82
CA ALA A 121 -12.17 -11.49 4.81
C ALA A 121 -12.65 -10.04 4.84
N PHE A 122 -12.77 -9.49 6.04
CA PHE A 122 -13.12 -8.10 6.34
C PHE A 122 -11.88 -7.42 6.91
N VAL A 123 -11.44 -6.35 6.26
CA VAL A 123 -10.13 -5.73 6.50
C VAL A 123 -10.28 -4.23 6.69
N ASP A 124 -9.57 -3.68 7.67
CA ASP A 124 -9.36 -2.24 7.77
C ASP A 124 -7.93 -1.89 7.39
N ALA A 125 -7.78 -0.84 6.59
CA ALA A 125 -6.49 -0.30 6.17
C ALA A 125 -6.44 1.20 6.44
N TYR A 126 -5.26 1.71 6.77
CA TYR A 126 -5.04 3.14 6.96
C TYR A 126 -3.61 3.53 6.61
N ALA A 127 -3.44 4.78 6.21
CA ALA A 127 -2.15 5.31 5.81
C ALA A 127 -1.98 6.75 6.30
N TRP A 128 -0.73 7.14 6.44
CA TRP A 128 -0.29 8.46 6.86
C TRP A 128 0.99 8.85 6.13
N THR A 129 1.33 10.13 6.15
CA THR A 129 2.64 10.60 5.70
C THR A 129 3.55 10.87 6.88
N GLY A 130 4.83 10.64 6.68
CA GLY A 130 5.89 10.78 7.67
C GLY A 130 6.75 9.54 7.78
N GLU A 131 7.94 9.69 8.34
CA GLU A 131 8.96 8.64 8.40
C GLU A 131 9.05 7.98 9.79
N GLY A 132 8.27 8.49 10.75
CA GLY A 132 8.24 7.98 12.12
C GLY A 132 7.66 6.58 12.26
N ARG A 133 8.00 5.93 13.37
CA ARG A 133 7.49 4.58 13.70
C ARG A 133 6.08 4.59 14.27
N ASP A 134 5.69 5.64 14.96
CA ASP A 134 4.38 5.76 15.57
C ASP A 134 3.29 6.00 14.51
N ILE A 135 2.13 5.42 14.71
CA ILE A 135 0.98 5.60 13.83
C ILE A 135 0.19 6.82 14.31
N PRO A 136 0.16 7.91 13.55
CA PRO A 136 -0.58 9.10 13.94
C PRO A 136 -2.07 8.94 13.65
N MET A 137 -2.79 8.23 14.50
CA MET A 137 -4.22 7.91 14.29
C MET A 137 -5.12 9.16 14.21
N ASP A 138 -4.67 10.29 14.70
CA ASP A 138 -5.32 11.60 14.59
C ASP A 138 -4.94 12.38 13.32
N ASN A 139 -4.03 11.86 12.51
CA ASN A 139 -3.50 12.53 11.31
C ASN A 139 -3.34 11.58 10.11
N LEU A 140 -4.30 10.74 9.87
CA LEU A 140 -4.32 9.82 8.73
C LEU A 140 -4.59 10.54 7.42
N VAL A 141 -3.96 10.07 6.34
CA VAL A 141 -4.29 10.48 4.97
C VAL A 141 -5.60 9.83 4.53
N PHE A 142 -5.76 8.54 4.79
CA PHE A 142 -7.00 7.82 4.57
C PHE A 142 -7.21 6.70 5.58
N ARG A 143 -8.46 6.29 5.69
CA ARG A 143 -8.86 5.01 6.26
C ARG A 143 -9.75 4.27 5.27
N SER A 144 -9.70 2.96 5.27
CA SER A 144 -10.41 2.13 4.31
C SER A 144 -10.97 0.88 4.97
N ALA A 145 -12.15 0.49 4.57
CA ALA A 145 -12.74 -0.80 4.91
C ALA A 145 -12.90 -1.60 3.62
N ALA A 146 -12.41 -2.83 3.62
CA ALA A 146 -12.40 -3.69 2.45
C ALA A 146 -13.02 -5.05 2.75
N VAL A 147 -13.62 -5.64 1.73
CA VAL A 147 -14.11 -7.02 1.76
C VAL A 147 -13.47 -7.80 0.63
N PHE A 148 -12.91 -8.94 0.95
CA PHE A 148 -12.26 -9.84 0.00
C PHE A 148 -12.95 -11.18 -0.07
N ARG A 149 -13.09 -11.70 -1.28
CA ARG A 149 -13.40 -13.11 -1.50
C ARG A 149 -12.09 -13.90 -1.43
N LEU A 150 -12.07 -14.91 -0.59
CA LEU A 150 -10.94 -15.84 -0.52
C LEU A 150 -11.08 -16.89 -1.60
N MET A 151 -10.02 -17.08 -2.38
CA MET A 151 -9.96 -18.13 -3.38
C MET A 151 -9.74 -19.48 -2.69
N GLU A 152 -10.15 -20.56 -3.36
CA GLU A 152 -9.89 -21.89 -2.83
C GLU A 152 -8.39 -22.13 -2.69
N ALA A 153 -8.00 -22.85 -1.64
CA ALA A 153 -6.63 -23.29 -1.48
C ALA A 153 -6.29 -24.27 -2.60
N ARG A 154 -5.21 -24.01 -3.34
CA ARG A 154 -4.68 -24.92 -4.35
C ARG A 154 -3.82 -25.98 -3.72
#